data_75a20a938aaab5a513748c0f30a9dd38
#
_entry.id   75a20a938aaab5a513748c0f30a9dd38
#
_cell.length_a   1.000
_cell.length_b   1.000
_cell.length_c   1.000
_cell.angle_alpha   90.00
_cell.angle_beta   90.00
_cell.angle_gamma   90.00
#
_symmetry.space_group_name_H-M   'P 1'
#
loop_
_entity.id
_entity.type
_entity.pdbx_description
1 polymer ?
#
loop_
_entity_poly.entity_id
_entity_poly.type
_entity_poly.pdbx_seq_one_letter_code
_entity_poly.pdbx_strand_id
1 'polypeptide(L)'
;YAKAVNAAKSKTAVKLAFGHVLSKVTLNVKAGEGIAQADVRNLAASSVVFGGMPQTATLDLQDGGLTAGVVGEFNPVKAPTAAAAYDATFTALIVPQAADTYVGRTMVFTVAGVIFTGTIPDSDAFVGGSHYTYPVTVGRNGVIVGTPTITPWTTNDHGTGTAVELKDFVRIPAGTFLMGSPEDEPGRDSDEKQHWVTLSKDVYMSKYQVTNAQYAAFLNAKHAEGVLEYGTAGRYTDAAYLAGSADEPLVRDCNELSKWGITRNSADGTWSPIPGYEDHPVIYVTWYGAKAFDDHYGYRLPTEAQWEYACRGGQTESLPFGIGDGRKLTGDMANFAVILPYDLDNGGTYRDESWSSFRVGKTTPVGKYPYANGYGLYDMHGNVYEWCSDHWNGI
;
A
#
# COMPACT_ATOMS: atom_id res chain seq x y z
N TYR A 1 -17.92 -1.02 0.49
CA TYR A 1 -18.96 -1.41 -0.48
C TYR A 1 -19.50 -0.16 -1.17
N ALA A 2 -19.52 -0.15 -2.49
CA ALA A 2 -20.16 0.90 -3.29
C ALA A 2 -21.37 0.33 -4.01
N LYS A 3 -22.54 0.92 -3.79
CA LYS A 3 -23.74 0.57 -4.53
C LYS A 3 -23.81 1.43 -5.81
N ALA A 4 -23.54 0.83 -6.97
CA ALA A 4 -23.79 1.45 -8.26
C ALA A 4 -25.26 1.27 -8.60
N VAL A 5 -26.01 2.36 -8.64
CA VAL A 5 -27.39 2.35 -9.16
C VAL A 5 -27.31 2.57 -10.66
N ASN A 6 -27.58 1.51 -11.45
CA ASN A 6 -27.81 1.50 -12.91
C ASN A 6 -27.31 2.77 -13.66
N ALA A 7 -25.98 2.89 -13.80
CA ALA A 7 -25.43 3.91 -14.67
C ALA A 7 -25.52 3.41 -16.12
N ALA A 8 -26.46 3.94 -16.88
CA ALA A 8 -26.35 3.89 -18.33
C ALA A 8 -24.95 4.36 -18.74
N LYS A 9 -24.34 3.76 -19.80
CA LYS A 9 -23.03 4.15 -20.31
C LYS A 9 -22.96 5.69 -20.47
N SER A 10 -22.49 6.37 -19.44
CA SER A 10 -22.34 7.83 -19.41
C SER A 10 -20.85 8.13 -19.52
N LYS A 11 -20.52 9.15 -20.32
CA LYS A 11 -19.16 9.70 -20.38
C LYS A 11 -18.84 10.62 -19.19
N THR A 12 -19.76 10.80 -18.24
CA THR A 12 -19.57 11.58 -17.02
C THR A 12 -19.13 10.68 -15.88
N ALA A 13 -18.21 11.17 -15.06
CA ALA A 13 -17.74 10.46 -13.87
C ALA A 13 -18.92 10.08 -12.95
N VAL A 14 -19.03 8.79 -12.62
CA VAL A 14 -20.02 8.29 -11.67
C VAL A 14 -19.44 8.46 -10.28
N LYS A 15 -20.08 9.27 -9.43
CA LYS A 15 -19.73 9.36 -8.00
C LYS A 15 -20.20 8.08 -7.31
N LEU A 16 -19.26 7.29 -6.83
CA LEU A 16 -19.52 6.15 -5.96
C LEU A 16 -19.38 6.61 -4.50
N ALA A 17 -20.41 6.42 -3.70
CA ALA A 17 -20.34 6.63 -2.27
C ALA A 17 -19.94 5.31 -1.60
N PHE A 18 -18.79 5.28 -0.93
CA PHE A 18 -18.37 4.14 -0.12
C PHE A 18 -18.78 4.36 1.33
N GLY A 19 -19.41 3.36 1.92
CA GLY A 19 -19.73 3.35 3.34
C GLY A 19 -18.97 2.21 4.05
N HIS A 20 -18.62 2.42 5.30
CA HIS A 20 -18.08 1.35 6.12
C HIS A 20 -19.20 0.37 6.47
N VAL A 21 -19.05 -0.88 6.06
CA VAL A 21 -19.99 -1.96 6.39
C VAL A 21 -19.65 -2.63 7.71
N LEU A 22 -18.42 -2.50 8.21
CA LEU A 22 -17.99 -2.97 9.52
C LEU A 22 -18.17 -1.88 10.57
N SER A 23 -18.08 -2.27 11.84
CA SER A 23 -17.98 -1.36 12.98
C SER A 23 -16.53 -1.27 13.42
N LYS A 24 -16.10 -0.07 13.86
CA LYS A 24 -14.79 0.13 14.47
C LYS A 24 -14.95 0.16 15.99
N VAL A 25 -14.12 -0.58 16.71
CA VAL A 25 -14.05 -0.56 18.16
C VAL A 25 -12.68 -0.10 18.61
N THR A 26 -12.62 0.90 19.46
CA THR A 26 -11.40 1.37 20.11
C THR A 26 -11.50 1.15 21.61
N LEU A 27 -10.49 0.55 22.21
CA LEU A 27 -10.33 0.41 23.66
C LEU A 27 -9.29 1.42 24.13
N ASN A 28 -9.68 2.37 24.96
CA ASN A 28 -8.77 3.27 25.65
C ASN A 28 -8.56 2.72 27.08
N VAL A 29 -7.39 2.13 27.30
CA VAL A 29 -7.07 1.33 28.48
C VAL A 29 -6.22 2.13 29.45
N LYS A 30 -6.59 2.13 30.72
CA LYS A 30 -5.78 2.67 31.82
C LYS A 30 -5.61 1.65 32.95
N ALA A 31 -4.50 1.79 33.67
CA ALA A 31 -4.26 1.05 34.90
C ALA A 31 -5.21 1.53 36.01
N GLY A 32 -5.86 0.59 36.66
CA GLY A 32 -6.65 0.78 37.86
C GLY A 32 -5.87 0.42 39.13
N GLU A 33 -6.59 0.33 40.24
CA GLU A 33 -6.00 0.02 41.53
C GLU A 33 -5.19 -1.31 41.50
N GLY A 34 -3.96 -1.27 41.99
CA GLY A 34 -3.08 -2.42 42.16
C GLY A 34 -2.45 -2.93 40.85
N ILE A 35 -2.58 -2.22 39.74
CA ILE A 35 -1.88 -2.49 38.47
C ILE A 35 -0.93 -1.32 38.17
N ALA A 36 0.33 -1.63 37.83
CA ALA A 36 1.29 -0.60 37.44
C ALA A 36 0.96 -0.05 36.05
N GLN A 37 1.02 1.28 35.87
CA GLN A 37 0.79 1.91 34.57
C GLN A 37 1.75 1.38 33.47
N ALA A 38 3.00 1.08 33.86
CA ALA A 38 4.00 0.53 32.93
C ALA A 38 3.57 -0.83 32.36
N ASP A 39 2.89 -1.67 33.15
CA ASP A 39 2.43 -2.98 32.69
C ASP A 39 1.32 -2.83 31.64
N VAL A 40 0.43 -1.84 31.78
CA VAL A 40 -0.61 -1.54 30.76
C VAL A 40 0.00 -0.89 29.52
N ARG A 41 0.96 0.04 29.68
CA ARG A 41 1.67 0.66 28.54
C ARG A 41 2.40 -0.36 27.69
N ASN A 42 2.95 -1.39 28.32
CA ASN A 42 3.73 -2.42 27.65
C ASN A 42 2.90 -3.60 27.12
N LEU A 43 1.57 -3.59 27.25
CA LEU A 43 0.72 -4.62 26.66
C LEU A 43 0.97 -4.75 25.16
N ALA A 44 1.28 -5.95 24.71
CA ALA A 44 1.30 -6.28 23.28
C ALA A 44 -0.13 -6.43 22.75
N ALA A 45 -0.33 -6.31 21.43
CA ALA A 45 -1.62 -6.62 20.81
C ALA A 45 -2.09 -8.05 21.12
N SER A 46 -1.17 -9.03 21.14
CA SER A 46 -1.42 -10.43 21.51
C SER A 46 -1.84 -10.65 22.97
N SER A 47 -1.62 -9.65 23.84
CA SER A 47 -2.07 -9.70 25.24
C SER A 47 -3.50 -9.20 25.45
N VAL A 48 -4.16 -8.76 24.39
CA VAL A 48 -5.57 -8.33 24.38
C VAL A 48 -6.35 -9.17 23.40
N VAL A 49 -7.46 -9.75 23.84
CA VAL A 49 -8.28 -10.65 23.05
C VAL A 49 -9.74 -10.24 23.14
N PHE A 50 -10.39 -10.11 22.00
CA PHE A 50 -11.84 -10.05 21.91
C PHE A 50 -12.39 -11.46 21.74
N GLY A 51 -13.37 -11.85 22.56
CA GLY A 51 -14.04 -13.15 22.50
C GLY A 51 -15.54 -13.04 22.29
N GLY A 52 -16.16 -14.11 21.83
CA GLY A 52 -17.60 -14.21 21.63
C GLY A 52 -18.14 -13.37 20.47
N MET A 53 -17.31 -13.00 19.50
CA MET A 53 -17.69 -12.20 18.33
C MET A 53 -17.40 -12.89 17.01
N PRO A 54 -18.16 -12.61 15.92
CA PRO A 54 -17.83 -13.12 14.59
C PRO A 54 -16.44 -12.63 14.11
N GLN A 55 -15.61 -13.58 13.72
CA GLN A 55 -14.29 -13.33 13.16
C GLN A 55 -14.30 -13.07 11.65
N THR A 56 -15.32 -13.56 10.97
CA THR A 56 -15.47 -13.49 9.52
C THR A 56 -16.86 -13.01 9.16
N ALA A 57 -16.99 -12.45 7.96
CA ALA A 57 -18.28 -12.14 7.36
C ALA A 57 -18.20 -12.32 5.85
N THR A 58 -19.32 -12.66 5.24
CA THR A 58 -19.49 -12.65 3.78
C THR A 58 -20.26 -11.39 3.40
N LEU A 59 -19.73 -10.62 2.46
CA LEU A 59 -20.38 -9.44 1.91
C LEU A 59 -21.07 -9.81 0.60
N ASP A 60 -22.39 -9.62 0.53
CA ASP A 60 -23.11 -9.69 -0.73
C ASP A 60 -22.86 -8.39 -1.50
N LEU A 61 -22.29 -8.52 -2.70
CA LEU A 61 -21.96 -7.35 -3.53
C LEU A 61 -23.16 -6.80 -4.29
N GLN A 62 -24.29 -7.51 -4.31
CA GLN A 62 -25.49 -7.04 -5.00
C GLN A 62 -26.28 -6.06 -4.15
N ASP A 63 -26.42 -6.33 -2.86
CA ASP A 63 -27.22 -5.52 -1.95
C ASP A 63 -26.40 -4.88 -0.81
N GLY A 64 -25.15 -5.31 -0.61
CA GLY A 64 -24.27 -4.86 0.47
C GLY A 64 -24.57 -5.53 1.80
N GLY A 65 -25.34 -6.62 1.80
CA GLY A 65 -25.67 -7.39 2.98
C GLY A 65 -24.45 -8.10 3.57
N LEU A 66 -24.30 -8.09 4.89
CA LEU A 66 -23.28 -8.84 5.62
C LEU A 66 -23.90 -10.05 6.30
N THR A 67 -23.33 -11.22 6.04
CA THR A 67 -23.63 -12.45 6.78
C THR A 67 -22.46 -12.76 7.69
N ALA A 68 -22.70 -12.78 9.00
CA ALA A 68 -21.70 -13.13 10.00
C ALA A 68 -21.28 -14.59 9.87
N GLY A 69 -20.00 -14.85 9.99
CA GLY A 69 -19.41 -16.19 9.94
C GLY A 69 -19.12 -16.76 11.33
N VAL A 70 -17.99 -17.43 11.47
CA VAL A 70 -17.61 -18.15 12.70
C VAL A 70 -17.37 -17.19 13.85
N VAL A 71 -17.96 -17.47 15.01
CA VAL A 71 -17.69 -16.79 16.29
C VAL A 71 -16.42 -17.35 16.92
N GLY A 72 -15.58 -16.49 17.45
CA GLY A 72 -14.32 -16.91 18.05
C GLY A 72 -13.58 -15.77 18.74
N GLU A 73 -12.25 -15.92 18.83
CA GLU A 73 -11.36 -14.96 19.50
C GLU A 73 -10.41 -14.33 18.49
N PHE A 74 -10.13 -13.03 18.67
CA PHE A 74 -9.16 -12.31 17.83
C PHE A 74 -8.48 -11.19 18.60
N ASN A 75 -7.30 -10.77 18.12
CA ASN A 75 -6.53 -9.70 18.73
C ASN A 75 -6.79 -8.36 18.00
N PRO A 76 -6.91 -7.25 18.76
CA PRO A 76 -6.92 -5.91 18.19
C PRO A 76 -5.52 -5.49 17.73
N VAL A 77 -5.44 -4.37 17.04
CA VAL A 77 -4.19 -3.68 16.72
C VAL A 77 -3.90 -2.65 17.82
N LYS A 78 -2.68 -2.63 18.36
CA LYS A 78 -2.25 -1.60 19.31
C LYS A 78 -1.88 -0.32 18.55
N ALA A 79 -2.42 0.81 19.01
CA ALA A 79 -2.00 2.11 18.49
C ALA A 79 -0.57 2.44 18.96
N PRO A 80 0.26 3.11 18.13
CA PRO A 80 1.61 3.50 18.51
C PRO A 80 1.63 4.49 19.68
N THR A 81 0.59 5.33 19.78
CA THR A 81 0.41 6.29 20.87
C THR A 81 -0.95 6.06 21.52
N ALA A 82 -0.98 6.05 22.84
CA ALA A 82 -2.23 5.96 23.58
C ALA A 82 -3.02 7.29 23.50
N ALA A 83 -4.35 7.20 23.54
CA ALA A 83 -5.20 8.39 23.67
C ALA A 83 -4.87 9.15 24.96
N ALA A 84 -5.07 10.47 24.98
CA ALA A 84 -4.80 11.31 26.13
C ALA A 84 -5.52 10.77 27.40
N ALA A 85 -4.84 10.79 28.53
CA ALA A 85 -5.29 10.24 29.82
C ALA A 85 -5.43 8.71 29.91
N TYR A 86 -4.94 7.96 28.92
CA TYR A 86 -4.91 6.50 28.94
C TYR A 86 -3.47 5.96 28.80
N ASP A 87 -3.27 4.71 29.20
CA ASP A 87 -1.95 4.07 29.18
C ASP A 87 -1.71 3.26 27.89
N ALA A 88 -2.77 2.75 27.27
CA ALA A 88 -2.70 2.07 25.99
C ALA A 88 -4.00 2.25 25.20
N THR A 89 -3.93 2.18 23.87
CA THR A 89 -5.09 2.19 22.98
C THR A 89 -5.01 1.03 22.00
N PHE A 90 -6.12 0.33 21.84
CA PHE A 90 -6.25 -0.81 20.91
C PHE A 90 -7.47 -0.58 20.02
N THR A 91 -7.37 -1.02 18.77
CA THR A 91 -8.45 -0.87 17.78
C THR A 91 -8.70 -2.19 17.06
N ALA A 92 -9.97 -2.52 16.85
CA ALA A 92 -10.41 -3.65 16.08
C ALA A 92 -11.54 -3.26 15.11
N LEU A 93 -11.63 -3.98 14.01
CA LEU A 93 -12.79 -3.98 13.12
C LEU A 93 -13.64 -5.19 13.46
N ILE A 94 -14.91 -4.97 13.68
CA ILE A 94 -15.85 -6.05 14.03
C ILE A 94 -17.04 -6.08 13.08
N VAL A 95 -17.58 -7.27 12.88
CA VAL A 95 -18.80 -7.47 12.10
C VAL A 95 -19.95 -6.83 12.86
N PRO A 96 -20.82 -6.03 12.22
CA PRO A 96 -22.03 -5.47 12.84
C PRO A 96 -22.88 -6.55 13.49
N GLN A 97 -23.42 -6.22 14.67
CA GLN A 97 -24.21 -7.13 15.50
C GLN A 97 -25.41 -6.38 16.08
N ALA A 98 -26.59 -6.94 15.95
CA ALA A 98 -27.73 -6.43 16.70
C ALA A 98 -27.56 -6.71 18.20
N ALA A 99 -28.23 -5.93 19.04
CA ALA A 99 -28.27 -6.19 20.48
C ALA A 99 -28.78 -7.61 20.74
N ASP A 100 -28.26 -8.23 21.78
CA ASP A 100 -28.63 -9.57 22.25
C ASP A 100 -28.48 -10.71 21.22
N THR A 101 -27.82 -10.45 20.08
CA THR A 101 -27.56 -11.48 19.06
C THR A 101 -26.42 -12.43 19.45
N TYR A 102 -25.41 -11.88 20.10
CA TYR A 102 -24.25 -12.63 20.57
C TYR A 102 -24.08 -12.40 22.06
N VAL A 103 -24.14 -13.46 22.84
CA VAL A 103 -24.00 -13.43 24.29
C VAL A 103 -22.60 -13.81 24.72
N GLY A 104 -22.15 -13.27 25.84
CA GLY A 104 -20.83 -13.57 26.41
C GLY A 104 -19.66 -12.94 25.65
N ARG A 105 -19.87 -11.76 25.08
CA ARG A 105 -18.80 -10.98 24.45
C ARG A 105 -17.83 -10.49 25.51
N THR A 106 -16.53 -10.77 25.28
CA THR A 106 -15.48 -10.50 26.28
C THR A 106 -14.34 -9.68 25.69
N MET A 107 -13.65 -8.96 26.59
CA MET A 107 -12.31 -8.40 26.40
C MET A 107 -11.40 -8.99 27.44
N VAL A 108 -10.39 -9.72 27.01
CA VAL A 108 -9.42 -10.36 27.89
C VAL A 108 -8.10 -9.62 27.84
N PHE A 109 -7.50 -9.32 28.97
CA PHE A 109 -6.20 -8.64 29.09
C PHE A 109 -5.25 -9.53 29.89
N THR A 110 -4.08 -9.84 29.31
CA THR A 110 -3.00 -10.53 30.05
C THR A 110 -1.98 -9.49 30.47
N VAL A 111 -2.04 -9.04 31.73
CA VAL A 111 -1.15 -8.02 32.30
C VAL A 111 -0.21 -8.66 33.28
N ALA A 112 1.10 -8.56 33.03
CA ALA A 112 2.15 -9.17 33.85
C ALA A 112 1.91 -10.67 34.14
N GLY A 113 1.38 -11.41 33.14
CA GLY A 113 1.07 -12.84 33.26
C GLY A 113 -0.25 -13.17 33.97
N VAL A 114 -1.01 -12.17 34.44
CA VAL A 114 -2.33 -12.35 35.04
C VAL A 114 -3.42 -12.03 34.03
N ILE A 115 -4.44 -12.89 33.97
CA ILE A 115 -5.57 -12.74 33.07
C ILE A 115 -6.71 -11.97 33.74
N PHE A 116 -7.18 -10.91 33.09
CA PHE A 116 -8.30 -10.08 33.49
C PHE A 116 -9.35 -10.09 32.38
N THR A 117 -10.59 -10.39 32.71
CA THR A 117 -11.70 -10.44 31.75
C THR A 117 -12.72 -9.34 32.04
N GLY A 118 -13.02 -8.55 31.03
CA GLY A 118 -14.15 -7.63 31.01
C GLY A 118 -15.24 -8.13 30.07
N THR A 119 -16.49 -7.77 30.34
CA THR A 119 -17.64 -8.13 29.49
C THR A 119 -18.12 -6.89 28.74
N ILE A 120 -18.35 -7.02 27.46
CA ILE A 120 -19.11 -6.03 26.67
C ILE A 120 -20.60 -6.36 26.88
N PRO A 121 -21.42 -5.40 27.29
CA PRO A 121 -22.86 -5.67 27.50
C PRO A 121 -23.50 -6.30 26.26
N ASP A 122 -24.28 -7.35 26.45
CA ASP A 122 -24.96 -8.04 25.34
C ASP A 122 -26.01 -7.11 24.67
N SER A 123 -26.52 -6.14 25.43
CA SER A 123 -27.41 -5.07 24.94
C SER A 123 -26.76 -4.07 24.00
N ASP A 124 -25.42 -4.03 23.92
CA ASP A 124 -24.73 -3.14 23.00
C ASP A 124 -24.83 -3.66 21.57
N ALA A 125 -25.46 -2.90 20.67
CA ALA A 125 -25.43 -3.18 19.25
C ALA A 125 -24.18 -2.59 18.61
N PHE A 126 -23.60 -3.28 17.63
CA PHE A 126 -22.55 -2.74 16.80
C PHE A 126 -23.09 -2.46 15.39
N VAL A 127 -23.29 -1.22 15.04
CA VAL A 127 -23.89 -0.79 13.77
C VAL A 127 -22.77 -0.49 12.77
N GLY A 128 -22.87 -1.02 11.56
CA GLY A 128 -21.93 -0.75 10.46
C GLY A 128 -21.79 0.75 10.20
N GLY A 129 -20.56 1.19 9.95
CA GLY A 129 -20.26 2.62 9.78
C GLY A 129 -20.20 3.41 11.09
N SER A 130 -20.22 2.75 12.26
CA SER A 130 -20.08 3.40 13.56
C SER A 130 -18.76 3.07 14.22
N HIS A 131 -18.22 4.03 14.99
CA HIS A 131 -17.01 3.89 15.78
C HIS A 131 -17.38 3.96 17.27
N TYR A 132 -17.09 2.89 17.98
CA TYR A 132 -17.34 2.71 19.42
C TYR A 132 -16.03 2.87 20.18
N THR A 133 -15.95 3.83 21.06
CA THR A 133 -14.78 4.08 21.90
C THR A 133 -15.10 3.75 23.36
N TYR A 134 -14.54 2.66 23.85
CA TYR A 134 -14.73 2.20 25.24
C TYR A 134 -13.60 2.70 26.13
N PRO A 135 -13.90 3.43 27.22
CA PRO A 135 -12.97 3.63 28.32
C PRO A 135 -12.89 2.34 29.12
N VAL A 136 -11.67 1.78 29.27
CA VAL A 136 -11.44 0.52 29.98
C VAL A 136 -10.46 0.76 31.14
N THR A 137 -10.76 0.20 32.30
CA THR A 137 -9.86 0.22 33.47
C THR A 137 -9.56 -1.21 33.88
N VAL A 138 -8.27 -1.58 33.87
CA VAL A 138 -7.80 -2.90 34.33
C VAL A 138 -7.21 -2.73 35.72
N GLY A 139 -7.90 -3.26 36.73
CA GLY A 139 -7.49 -3.21 38.12
C GLY A 139 -7.40 -4.61 38.75
N ARG A 140 -6.79 -4.70 39.94
CA ARG A 140 -6.66 -5.97 40.67
C ARG A 140 -7.98 -6.72 40.88
N ASN A 141 -9.09 -6.00 40.98
CA ASN A 141 -10.41 -6.55 41.23
C ASN A 141 -11.19 -6.87 39.93
N GLY A 142 -10.58 -6.70 38.76
CA GLY A 142 -11.17 -7.00 37.45
C GLY A 142 -11.06 -5.88 36.44
N VAL A 143 -11.79 -6.02 35.35
CA VAL A 143 -11.87 -5.05 34.25
C VAL A 143 -13.20 -4.31 34.33
N ILE A 144 -13.10 -2.99 34.37
CA ILE A 144 -14.28 -2.11 34.25
C ILE A 144 -14.34 -1.61 32.82
N VAL A 145 -15.38 -1.99 32.09
CA VAL A 145 -15.72 -1.50 30.76
C VAL A 145 -16.76 -0.40 30.92
N GLY A 146 -16.38 0.83 30.59
CA GLY A 146 -17.32 1.97 30.68
C GLY A 146 -18.22 2.05 29.45
N THR A 147 -19.22 2.94 29.52
CA THR A 147 -20.12 3.21 28.41
C THR A 147 -19.34 3.75 27.21
N PRO A 148 -19.52 3.20 25.99
CA PRO A 148 -18.80 3.67 24.83
C PRO A 148 -19.30 5.04 24.35
N THR A 149 -18.40 5.84 23.85
CA THR A 149 -18.76 6.97 22.98
C THR A 149 -18.95 6.42 21.57
N ILE A 150 -20.11 6.71 20.97
CA ILE A 150 -20.44 6.27 19.62
C ILE A 150 -20.42 7.48 18.70
N THR A 151 -19.60 7.40 17.65
CA THR A 151 -19.54 8.41 16.59
C THR A 151 -19.74 7.76 15.24
N PRO A 152 -20.25 8.47 14.23
CA PRO A 152 -20.17 7.97 12.88
C PRO A 152 -18.71 7.65 12.58
N TRP A 153 -18.45 6.48 12.02
CA TRP A 153 -17.12 6.18 11.49
C TRP A 153 -16.99 6.93 10.17
N THR A 154 -16.77 8.22 10.29
CA THR A 154 -16.32 9.02 9.18
C THR A 154 -14.90 8.56 8.86
N THR A 155 -14.62 8.19 7.60
CA THR A 155 -13.28 8.31 7.09
C THR A 155 -12.83 9.72 7.47
N ASN A 156 -11.76 9.84 8.26
CA ASN A 156 -11.02 11.07 8.22
C ASN A 156 -10.73 11.25 6.72
N ASP A 157 -11.26 12.34 6.19
CA ASP A 157 -10.97 12.73 4.83
C ASP A 157 -9.46 13.01 4.81
N HIS A 158 -8.68 11.96 4.53
CA HIS A 158 -7.25 12.09 4.28
C HIS A 158 -7.10 12.76 2.92
N GLY A 159 -7.61 14.01 2.83
CA GLY A 159 -7.70 14.76 1.60
C GLY A 159 -8.45 13.98 0.53
N THR A 160 -8.93 14.61 -0.48
CA THR A 160 -9.44 13.95 -1.67
C THR A 160 -8.33 13.08 -2.29
N GLY A 161 -8.03 11.97 -1.62
CA GLY A 161 -7.28 10.90 -2.24
C GLY A 161 -8.10 10.52 -3.45
N THR A 162 -7.63 10.84 -4.62
CA THR A 162 -8.15 10.24 -5.83
C THR A 162 -8.07 8.76 -5.58
N ALA A 163 -9.23 8.12 -5.34
CA ALA A 163 -9.28 6.68 -5.33
C ALA A 163 -8.63 6.29 -6.65
N VAL A 164 -7.46 5.64 -6.57
CA VAL A 164 -6.86 5.09 -7.77
C VAL A 164 -7.90 4.07 -8.20
N GLU A 165 -8.61 4.39 -9.27
CA GLU A 165 -9.64 3.49 -9.75
C GLU A 165 -8.93 2.15 -10.02
N LEU A 166 -9.50 1.03 -9.52
CA LEU A 166 -9.00 -0.32 -9.79
C LEU A 166 -8.85 -0.62 -11.30
N LYS A 167 -9.42 0.24 -12.16
CA LYS A 167 -9.19 0.22 -13.62
C LYS A 167 -7.71 0.36 -14.00
N ASP A 168 -6.89 0.97 -13.14
CA ASP A 168 -5.47 1.15 -13.36
C ASP A 168 -4.63 0.00 -12.77
N PHE A 169 -5.29 -1.00 -12.18
CA PHE A 169 -4.64 -2.23 -11.72
C PHE A 169 -5.03 -3.41 -12.61
N VAL A 170 -4.07 -4.28 -12.88
CA VAL A 170 -4.28 -5.55 -13.57
C VAL A 170 -4.03 -6.71 -12.62
N ARG A 171 -4.78 -7.78 -12.82
CA ARG A 171 -4.60 -9.03 -12.07
C ARG A 171 -3.44 -9.81 -12.67
N ILE A 172 -2.46 -10.13 -11.85
CA ILE A 172 -1.36 -11.06 -12.14
C ILE A 172 -1.74 -12.38 -11.44
N PRO A 173 -2.09 -13.44 -12.16
CA PRO A 173 -2.57 -14.68 -11.55
C PRO A 173 -1.46 -15.38 -10.77
N ALA A 174 -1.82 -16.13 -9.74
CA ALA A 174 -0.92 -17.07 -9.09
C ALA A 174 -0.34 -18.06 -10.13
N GLY A 175 0.91 -18.46 -9.94
CA GLY A 175 1.56 -19.35 -10.89
C GLY A 175 3.01 -19.64 -10.54
N THR A 176 3.63 -20.52 -11.32
CA THR A 176 5.02 -20.88 -11.19
C THR A 176 5.77 -20.47 -12.47
N PHE A 177 6.94 -19.87 -12.32
CA PHE A 177 7.79 -19.46 -13.44
C PHE A 177 9.26 -19.72 -13.16
N LEU A 178 10.06 -19.71 -14.19
CA LEU A 178 11.51 -19.80 -14.11
C LEU A 178 12.08 -18.38 -14.06
N MET A 179 12.47 -17.93 -12.88
CA MET A 179 13.08 -16.62 -12.63
C MET A 179 14.55 -16.64 -13.03
N GLY A 180 15.07 -15.53 -13.52
CA GLY A 180 16.44 -15.41 -14.02
C GLY A 180 16.56 -15.68 -15.52
N SER A 181 17.78 -15.60 -16.07
CA SER A 181 18.05 -15.73 -17.50
C SER A 181 18.78 -17.04 -17.85
N PRO A 182 18.57 -17.61 -19.05
CA PRO A 182 19.31 -18.80 -19.52
C PRO A 182 20.82 -18.56 -19.51
N GLU A 183 21.60 -19.63 -19.30
CA GLU A 183 23.07 -19.52 -19.26
C GLU A 183 23.69 -19.04 -20.58
N ASP A 184 23.00 -19.28 -21.69
CA ASP A 184 23.43 -18.91 -23.06
C ASP A 184 22.82 -17.57 -23.50
N GLU A 185 22.08 -16.85 -22.63
CA GLU A 185 21.54 -15.53 -22.98
C GLU A 185 22.68 -14.51 -23.05
N PRO A 186 22.86 -13.86 -24.23
CA PRO A 186 23.91 -12.87 -24.40
C PRO A 186 23.71 -11.66 -23.46
N GLY A 187 24.76 -11.27 -22.74
CA GLY A 187 24.74 -10.10 -21.87
C GLY A 187 24.17 -10.34 -20.47
N ARG A 188 23.82 -11.62 -20.11
CA ARG A 188 23.36 -11.94 -18.76
C ARG A 188 24.49 -11.74 -17.73
N ASP A 189 24.12 -11.38 -16.51
CA ASP A 189 25.01 -11.34 -15.38
C ASP A 189 25.05 -12.68 -14.62
N SER A 190 26.15 -12.94 -13.91
CA SER A 190 26.39 -14.23 -13.24
C SER A 190 25.45 -14.54 -12.09
N ASP A 191 24.75 -13.54 -11.56
CA ASP A 191 23.78 -13.59 -10.48
C ASP A 191 22.33 -13.81 -10.97
N GLU A 192 22.09 -13.80 -12.29
CA GLU A 192 20.79 -14.10 -12.88
C GLU A 192 20.55 -15.62 -13.04
N LYS A 193 20.88 -16.41 -12.02
CA LYS A 193 20.74 -17.88 -12.07
C LYS A 193 19.28 -18.29 -12.12
N GLN A 194 18.95 -19.12 -13.11
CA GLN A 194 17.58 -19.64 -13.23
C GLN A 194 17.19 -20.53 -12.06
N HIS A 195 16.02 -20.26 -11.50
CA HIS A 195 15.40 -21.05 -10.45
C HIS A 195 13.86 -20.93 -10.49
N TRP A 196 13.17 -21.98 -10.04
CA TRP A 196 11.73 -22.00 -10.02
C TRP A 196 11.16 -21.20 -8.85
N VAL A 197 10.24 -20.29 -9.14
CA VAL A 197 9.50 -19.50 -8.15
C VAL A 197 8.01 -19.72 -8.32
N THR A 198 7.30 -19.92 -7.21
CA THR A 198 5.83 -20.04 -7.18
C THR A 198 5.20 -18.88 -6.44
N LEU A 199 4.39 -18.10 -7.14
CA LEU A 199 3.49 -17.13 -6.54
C LEU A 199 2.21 -17.84 -6.12
N SER A 200 2.00 -17.98 -4.81
CA SER A 200 0.88 -18.76 -4.25
C SER A 200 -0.47 -18.05 -4.28
N LYS A 201 -0.49 -16.76 -4.61
CA LYS A 201 -1.69 -15.92 -4.64
C LYS A 201 -1.63 -14.95 -5.81
N ASP A 202 -2.82 -14.57 -6.30
CA ASP A 202 -2.95 -13.48 -7.25
C ASP A 202 -2.41 -12.18 -6.66
N VAL A 203 -1.80 -11.38 -7.52
CA VAL A 203 -1.34 -10.01 -7.21
C VAL A 203 -2.06 -9.04 -8.12
N TYR A 204 -2.45 -7.89 -7.59
CA TYR A 204 -2.95 -6.78 -8.40
C TYR A 204 -1.84 -5.73 -8.48
N MET A 205 -1.41 -5.40 -9.69
CA MET A 205 -0.31 -4.49 -9.95
C MET A 205 -0.81 -3.28 -10.76
N SER A 206 -0.33 -2.09 -10.42
CA SER A 206 -0.62 -0.90 -11.22
C SER A 206 -0.14 -1.08 -12.65
N LYS A 207 -0.96 -0.69 -13.63
CA LYS A 207 -0.61 -0.75 -15.06
C LYS A 207 0.60 0.09 -15.40
N TYR A 208 0.81 1.15 -14.65
CA TYR A 208 1.78 2.19 -14.92
C TYR A 208 2.61 2.47 -13.68
N GLN A 209 3.79 2.99 -13.90
CA GLN A 209 4.64 3.57 -12.87
C GLN A 209 3.93 4.70 -12.15
N VAL A 210 4.27 4.96 -10.88
CA VAL A 210 3.68 6.09 -10.11
C VAL A 210 4.07 7.41 -10.76
N THR A 211 3.08 8.24 -11.08
CA THR A 211 3.30 9.50 -11.79
C THR A 211 3.68 10.65 -10.86
N ASN A 212 4.24 11.72 -11.45
CA ASN A 212 4.53 12.97 -10.75
C ASN A 212 3.28 13.57 -10.10
N ALA A 213 2.13 13.53 -10.80
CA ALA A 213 0.87 14.02 -10.25
C ALA A 213 0.44 13.23 -9.00
N GLN A 214 0.54 11.91 -9.05
CA GLN A 214 0.19 11.04 -7.92
C GLN A 214 1.11 11.27 -6.71
N TYR A 215 2.42 11.35 -6.97
CA TYR A 215 3.39 11.53 -5.89
C TYR A 215 3.33 12.94 -5.26
N ALA A 216 3.10 13.99 -6.07
CA ALA A 216 2.85 15.34 -5.57
C ALA A 216 1.59 15.41 -4.69
N ALA A 217 0.51 14.70 -5.07
CA ALA A 217 -0.68 14.60 -4.24
C ALA A 217 -0.40 13.93 -2.89
N PHE A 218 0.41 12.87 -2.87
CA PHE A 218 0.86 12.22 -1.63
C PHE A 218 1.67 13.18 -0.74
N LEU A 219 2.66 13.89 -1.30
CA LEU A 219 3.46 14.85 -0.53
C LEU A 219 2.60 15.99 0.02
N ASN A 220 1.60 16.46 -0.74
CA ASN A 220 0.64 17.47 -0.27
C ASN A 220 -0.22 16.94 0.89
N ALA A 221 -0.65 15.69 0.85
CA ALA A 221 -1.35 15.08 1.97
C ALA A 221 -0.48 15.06 3.23
N LYS A 222 0.79 14.65 3.13
CA LYS A 222 1.75 14.68 4.24
C LYS A 222 2.08 16.09 4.73
N HIS A 223 2.13 17.05 3.83
CA HIS A 223 2.28 18.46 4.16
C HIS A 223 1.06 18.98 4.95
N ALA A 224 -0.15 18.69 4.51
CA ALA A 224 -1.39 19.07 5.19
C ALA A 224 -1.54 18.40 6.59
N GLU A 225 -1.01 17.20 6.77
CA GLU A 225 -0.89 16.53 8.08
C GLU A 225 0.14 17.24 9.00
N GLY A 226 0.97 18.14 8.48
CA GLY A 226 2.01 18.84 9.24
C GLY A 226 3.20 17.95 9.63
N VAL A 227 3.38 16.83 8.94
CA VAL A 227 4.43 15.84 9.26
C VAL A 227 5.60 15.83 8.28
N LEU A 228 5.61 16.71 7.28
CA LEU A 228 6.67 16.77 6.27
C LEU A 228 7.74 17.79 6.65
N GLU A 229 8.98 17.33 6.75
CA GLU A 229 10.17 18.15 7.04
C GLU A 229 11.12 18.17 5.85
N TYR A 230 12.03 19.16 5.84
CA TYR A 230 12.96 19.40 4.74
C TYR A 230 14.36 19.70 5.25
N GLY A 231 15.37 19.29 4.51
CA GLY A 231 16.76 19.58 4.81
C GLY A 231 17.66 18.36 4.72
N THR A 232 18.62 18.24 5.63
CA THR A 232 19.54 17.11 5.65
C THR A 232 18.85 15.86 6.22
N ALA A 233 18.86 14.79 5.44
CA ALA A 233 18.34 13.48 5.83
C ALA A 233 19.34 12.39 5.44
N GLY A 234 19.96 11.76 6.44
CA GLY A 234 21.05 10.83 6.21
C GLY A 234 22.21 11.47 5.44
N ARG A 235 22.53 10.96 4.27
CA ARG A 235 23.59 11.49 3.37
C ARG A 235 23.11 12.59 2.39
N TYR A 236 21.83 12.90 2.39
CA TYR A 236 21.23 13.86 1.44
C TYR A 236 21.01 15.20 2.11
N THR A 237 21.47 16.28 1.48
CA THR A 237 21.43 17.64 2.04
C THR A 237 20.19 18.44 1.68
N ASP A 238 19.43 18.00 0.68
CA ASP A 238 18.20 18.62 0.20
C ASP A 238 17.10 17.54 0.01
N ALA A 239 16.64 17.00 1.13
CA ALA A 239 15.68 15.91 1.17
C ALA A 239 14.33 16.38 1.74
N ALA A 240 13.26 15.63 1.41
CA ALA A 240 11.99 15.68 2.11
C ALA A 240 11.79 14.37 2.89
N TYR A 241 11.39 14.45 4.15
CA TYR A 241 11.22 13.31 5.04
C TYR A 241 10.07 13.53 6.04
N LEU A 242 9.61 12.45 6.66
CA LEU A 242 8.61 12.55 7.72
C LEU A 242 9.27 12.99 9.04
N ALA A 243 8.56 13.77 9.85
CA ALA A 243 9.03 14.25 11.15
C ALA A 243 9.52 13.09 12.03
N GLY A 244 10.74 13.22 12.53
CA GLY A 244 11.41 12.17 13.31
C GLY A 244 12.03 11.03 12.51
N SER A 245 12.01 11.08 11.16
CA SER A 245 12.54 10.04 10.26
C SER A 245 13.61 10.58 9.30
N ALA A 246 14.52 11.42 9.79
CA ALA A 246 15.56 12.03 8.95
C ALA A 246 16.52 11.01 8.31
N ASP A 247 16.62 9.79 8.85
CA ASP A 247 17.40 8.70 8.25
C ASP A 247 16.65 7.98 7.12
N GLU A 248 15.36 8.27 6.93
CA GLU A 248 14.46 7.63 5.98
C GLU A 248 13.80 8.67 5.03
N PRO A 249 14.58 9.37 4.18
CA PRO A 249 14.04 10.42 3.32
C PRO A 249 13.04 9.86 2.30
N LEU A 250 11.95 10.59 2.06
CA LEU A 250 10.99 10.28 1.00
C LEU A 250 11.53 10.65 -0.37
N VAL A 251 12.17 11.81 -0.44
CA VAL A 251 12.83 12.36 -1.64
C VAL A 251 14.27 12.70 -1.26
N ARG A 252 15.22 12.21 -2.05
CA ARG A 252 16.65 12.38 -1.76
C ARG A 252 17.25 13.71 -2.20
N ASP A 253 16.62 14.40 -3.16
CA ASP A 253 17.10 15.66 -3.72
C ASP A 253 15.93 16.45 -4.33
N CYS A 254 15.42 17.43 -3.57
CA CYS A 254 14.30 18.24 -4.00
C CYS A 254 14.65 19.17 -5.17
N ASN A 255 15.92 19.61 -5.27
CA ASN A 255 16.36 20.46 -6.38
C ASN A 255 16.42 19.68 -7.70
N GLU A 256 16.97 18.48 -7.70
CA GLU A 256 16.97 17.63 -8.90
C GLU A 256 15.56 17.20 -9.29
N LEU A 257 14.73 16.84 -8.30
CA LEU A 257 13.32 16.51 -8.53
C LEU A 257 12.58 17.67 -9.22
N SER A 258 12.86 18.91 -8.81
CA SER A 258 12.26 20.11 -9.39
C SER A 258 12.65 20.38 -10.84
N LYS A 259 13.68 19.72 -11.37
CA LYS A 259 14.07 19.82 -12.79
C LYS A 259 13.35 18.80 -13.68
N TRP A 260 12.89 17.67 -13.09
CA TRP A 260 12.47 16.51 -13.85
C TRP A 260 11.03 16.04 -13.58
N GLY A 261 10.33 16.60 -12.61
CA GLY A 261 9.03 16.05 -12.30
C GLY A 261 8.09 16.90 -11.48
N ILE A 262 8.42 17.14 -10.22
CA ILE A 262 7.59 17.89 -9.28
C ILE A 262 8.40 18.99 -8.61
N THR A 263 7.75 20.10 -8.30
CA THR A 263 8.36 21.24 -7.63
C THR A 263 7.57 21.61 -6.38
N ARG A 264 8.30 22.14 -5.37
CA ARG A 264 7.73 22.67 -4.15
C ARG A 264 7.59 24.18 -4.25
N ASN A 265 6.42 24.69 -3.91
CA ASN A 265 6.21 26.12 -3.69
C ASN A 265 6.80 26.52 -2.34
N SER A 266 7.80 27.41 -2.34
CA SER A 266 8.47 27.86 -1.13
C SER A 266 7.62 28.77 -0.24
N ALA A 267 6.53 29.36 -0.77
CA ALA A 267 5.67 30.27 -0.02
C ALA A 267 4.67 29.53 0.89
N ASP A 268 4.14 28.40 0.44
CA ASP A 268 3.10 27.64 1.15
C ASP A 268 3.46 26.16 1.38
N GLY A 269 4.61 25.70 0.86
CA GLY A 269 5.09 24.34 1.05
C GLY A 269 4.42 23.29 0.17
N THR A 270 3.48 23.66 -0.69
CA THR A 270 2.74 22.74 -1.56
C THR A 270 3.61 22.21 -2.70
N TRP A 271 3.26 21.02 -3.20
CA TRP A 271 3.92 20.34 -4.30
C TRP A 271 3.03 20.29 -5.54
N SER A 272 3.59 20.49 -6.70
CA SER A 272 2.90 20.39 -7.98
C SER A 272 3.80 19.76 -9.05
N PRO A 273 3.23 19.01 -9.99
CA PRO A 273 3.97 18.59 -11.19
C PRO A 273 4.46 19.79 -11.97
N ILE A 274 5.62 19.65 -12.61
CA ILE A 274 6.08 20.60 -13.62
C ILE A 274 5.13 20.49 -14.83
N PRO A 275 4.67 21.60 -15.41
CA PRO A 275 3.79 21.57 -16.57
C PRO A 275 4.35 20.71 -17.71
N GLY A 276 3.56 19.73 -18.15
CA GLY A 276 3.91 18.75 -19.17
C GLY A 276 4.67 17.52 -18.65
N TYR A 277 4.84 17.39 -17.32
CA TYR A 277 5.41 16.20 -16.67
C TYR A 277 4.42 15.50 -15.72
N GLU A 278 3.16 15.88 -15.74
CA GLU A 278 2.12 15.35 -14.85
C GLU A 278 2.05 13.82 -14.88
N ASP A 279 2.04 13.26 -16.10
CA ASP A 279 1.92 11.83 -16.37
C ASP A 279 3.27 11.12 -16.55
N HIS A 280 4.40 11.80 -16.31
CA HIS A 280 5.70 11.13 -16.28
C HIS A 280 5.90 10.41 -14.94
N PRO A 281 6.67 9.30 -14.90
CA PRO A 281 6.97 8.64 -13.65
C PRO A 281 7.77 9.56 -12.72
N VAL A 282 7.49 9.47 -11.43
CA VAL A 282 8.27 10.20 -10.43
C VAL A 282 9.67 9.59 -10.30
N ILE A 283 10.68 10.44 -10.19
CA ILE A 283 12.09 10.05 -9.99
C ILE A 283 12.66 10.68 -8.71
N TYR A 284 13.89 10.31 -8.33
CA TYR A 284 14.54 10.76 -7.07
C TYR A 284 13.80 10.33 -5.78
N VAL A 285 12.86 9.40 -5.87
CA VAL A 285 12.20 8.77 -4.73
C VAL A 285 13.13 7.72 -4.13
N THR A 286 13.18 7.66 -2.81
CA THR A 286 13.90 6.59 -2.11
C THR A 286 13.00 5.38 -1.93
N TRP A 287 13.56 4.25 -1.47
CA TRP A 287 12.76 3.10 -1.06
C TRP A 287 11.76 3.46 0.05
N TYR A 288 12.19 4.26 1.03
CA TYR A 288 11.30 4.76 2.09
C TYR A 288 10.19 5.64 1.55
N GLY A 289 10.48 6.46 0.54
CA GLY A 289 9.48 7.30 -0.12
C GLY A 289 8.45 6.48 -0.89
N ALA A 290 8.88 5.45 -1.60
CA ALA A 290 7.99 4.53 -2.28
C ALA A 290 7.12 3.74 -1.28
N LYS A 291 7.74 3.23 -0.21
CA LYS A 291 7.01 2.54 0.86
C LYS A 291 6.00 3.45 1.56
N ALA A 292 6.36 4.69 1.88
CA ALA A 292 5.45 5.64 2.53
C ALA A 292 4.27 6.03 1.63
N PHE A 293 4.48 6.11 0.32
CA PHE A 293 3.42 6.28 -0.66
C PHE A 293 2.46 5.09 -0.62
N ASP A 294 3.00 3.88 -0.66
CA ASP A 294 2.20 2.66 -0.62
C ASP A 294 1.41 2.53 0.69
N ASP A 295 2.04 2.79 1.84
CA ASP A 295 1.39 2.77 3.15
C ASP A 295 0.25 3.80 3.22
N HIS A 296 0.41 4.97 2.59
CA HIS A 296 -0.61 6.02 2.56
C HIS A 296 -1.87 5.60 1.79
N TYR A 297 -1.69 4.90 0.68
CA TYR A 297 -2.80 4.44 -0.17
C TYR A 297 -3.25 3.00 0.13
N GLY A 298 -2.62 2.30 1.07
CA GLY A 298 -2.93 0.91 1.38
C GLY A 298 -2.39 -0.09 0.37
N TYR A 299 -1.32 0.27 -0.35
CA TYR A 299 -0.60 -0.57 -1.30
C TYR A 299 0.64 -1.19 -0.68
N ARG A 300 1.43 -1.87 -1.48
CA ARG A 300 2.73 -2.42 -1.10
C ARG A 300 3.64 -2.49 -2.32
N LEU A 301 4.93 -2.37 -2.11
CA LEU A 301 5.93 -2.68 -3.12
C LEU A 301 5.85 -4.17 -3.49
N PRO A 302 6.03 -4.52 -4.77
CA PRO A 302 6.18 -5.92 -5.17
C PRO A 302 7.48 -6.50 -4.60
N THR A 303 7.55 -7.81 -4.42
CA THR A 303 8.84 -8.48 -4.34
C THR A 303 9.50 -8.51 -5.72
N GLU A 304 10.82 -8.68 -5.78
CA GLU A 304 11.54 -8.85 -7.04
C GLU A 304 10.94 -9.97 -7.90
N ALA A 305 10.65 -11.11 -7.26
CA ALA A 305 10.01 -12.23 -7.95
C ALA A 305 8.61 -11.92 -8.47
N GLN A 306 7.82 -11.12 -7.75
CA GLN A 306 6.51 -10.66 -8.23
C GLN A 306 6.66 -9.70 -9.41
N TRP A 307 7.64 -8.81 -9.33
CA TRP A 307 7.93 -7.85 -10.40
C TRP A 307 8.38 -8.56 -11.67
N GLU A 308 9.35 -9.50 -11.57
CA GLU A 308 9.84 -10.22 -12.74
C GLU A 308 8.75 -11.11 -13.36
N TYR A 309 7.98 -11.84 -12.54
CA TYR A 309 6.84 -12.63 -13.03
C TYR A 309 5.84 -11.77 -13.80
N ALA A 310 5.53 -10.58 -13.25
CA ALA A 310 4.65 -9.63 -13.90
C ALA A 310 5.26 -9.05 -15.19
N CYS A 311 6.55 -8.72 -15.20
CA CYS A 311 7.29 -8.22 -16.35
C CYS A 311 7.29 -9.22 -17.52
N ARG A 312 7.44 -10.51 -17.24
CA ARG A 312 7.40 -11.58 -18.26
C ARG A 312 6.02 -11.75 -18.93
N GLY A 313 4.96 -11.15 -18.36
CA GLY A 313 3.66 -11.06 -19.03
C GLY A 313 2.97 -12.40 -19.33
N GLY A 314 3.29 -13.47 -18.60
CA GLY A 314 2.72 -14.81 -18.83
C GLY A 314 3.37 -15.59 -19.96
N GLN A 315 4.55 -15.20 -20.42
CA GLN A 315 5.34 -15.99 -21.38
C GLN A 315 5.70 -17.36 -20.77
N THR A 316 5.67 -18.38 -21.60
CA THR A 316 6.03 -19.76 -21.22
C THR A 316 7.50 -20.06 -21.46
N GLU A 317 8.18 -19.27 -22.30
CA GLU A 317 9.61 -19.36 -22.59
C GLU A 317 10.38 -18.30 -21.80
N SER A 318 11.62 -18.59 -21.42
CA SER A 318 12.53 -17.61 -20.82
C SER A 318 13.11 -16.70 -21.90
N LEU A 319 12.32 -15.71 -22.32
CA LEU A 319 12.74 -14.69 -23.26
C LEU A 319 13.14 -13.39 -22.54
N PRO A 320 14.07 -12.59 -23.10
CA PRO A 320 14.56 -11.38 -22.46
C PRO A 320 13.47 -10.33 -22.16
N PHE A 321 12.42 -10.25 -22.98
CA PHE A 321 11.40 -9.19 -22.87
C PHE A 321 9.99 -9.76 -22.80
N GLY A 322 9.16 -9.17 -21.95
CA GLY A 322 7.74 -9.50 -21.79
C GLY A 322 6.82 -8.86 -22.83
N ILE A 323 7.36 -8.16 -23.82
CA ILE A 323 6.62 -7.42 -24.86
C ILE A 323 7.07 -7.84 -26.26
N GLY A 324 6.23 -7.53 -27.27
CA GLY A 324 6.51 -7.90 -28.65
C GLY A 324 6.65 -9.41 -28.85
N ASP A 325 7.68 -9.84 -29.56
CA ASP A 325 8.04 -11.26 -29.72
C ASP A 325 8.92 -11.79 -28.59
N GLY A 326 9.25 -10.94 -27.61
CA GLY A 326 10.10 -11.28 -26.48
C GLY A 326 11.61 -11.33 -26.77
N ARG A 327 12.02 -11.18 -28.02
CA ARG A 327 13.39 -11.45 -28.49
C ARG A 327 14.23 -10.18 -28.67
N LYS A 328 13.59 -9.04 -28.89
CA LYS A 328 14.27 -7.76 -29.13
C LYS A 328 13.52 -6.59 -28.47
N LEU A 329 14.29 -5.55 -28.15
CA LEU A 329 13.78 -4.29 -27.66
C LEU A 329 14.25 -3.15 -28.57
N THR A 330 13.31 -2.36 -29.07
CA THR A 330 13.56 -1.23 -29.99
C THR A 330 13.05 0.08 -29.40
N GLY A 331 13.55 1.22 -29.89
CA GLY A 331 13.22 2.54 -29.34
C GLY A 331 11.77 3.00 -29.58
N ASP A 332 11.00 2.30 -30.40
CA ASP A 332 9.56 2.47 -30.58
C ASP A 332 8.73 1.64 -29.61
N MET A 333 9.35 0.67 -28.91
CA MET A 333 8.71 -0.22 -27.94
C MET A 333 8.85 0.26 -26.50
N ALA A 334 9.96 0.95 -26.16
CA ALA A 334 10.26 1.37 -24.81
C ALA A 334 11.21 2.57 -24.78
N ASN A 335 11.24 3.28 -23.65
CA ASN A 335 12.18 4.37 -23.39
C ASN A 335 13.41 3.84 -22.64
N PHE A 336 14.46 3.52 -23.36
CA PHE A 336 15.71 3.00 -22.80
C PHE A 336 16.93 3.63 -23.51
N ALA A 337 18.14 3.23 -23.13
CA ALA A 337 19.36 3.70 -23.80
C ALA A 337 19.52 3.00 -25.16
N VAL A 338 18.83 3.48 -26.18
CA VAL A 338 18.76 2.90 -27.53
C VAL A 338 20.12 2.78 -28.26
N ILE A 339 21.19 3.33 -27.67
CA ILE A 339 22.57 3.06 -28.12
C ILE A 339 23.06 1.65 -27.74
N LEU A 340 22.31 0.94 -26.92
CA LEU A 340 22.56 -0.43 -26.47
C LEU A 340 21.32 -1.31 -26.74
N PRO A 341 20.83 -1.34 -28.01
CA PRO A 341 19.68 -2.15 -28.35
C PRO A 341 20.03 -3.63 -28.23
N TYR A 342 19.04 -4.43 -27.87
CA TYR A 342 19.19 -5.85 -27.69
C TYR A 342 18.35 -6.62 -28.71
N ASP A 343 18.95 -7.60 -29.38
CA ASP A 343 18.27 -8.55 -30.28
C ASP A 343 18.87 -9.94 -30.08
N LEU A 344 18.07 -10.85 -29.49
CA LEU A 344 18.51 -12.23 -29.21
C LEU A 344 18.91 -12.99 -30.47
N ASP A 345 18.23 -12.76 -31.59
CA ASP A 345 18.51 -13.42 -32.86
C ASP A 345 19.84 -12.97 -33.49
N ASN A 346 20.35 -11.82 -33.03
CA ASN A 346 21.65 -11.27 -33.45
C ASN A 346 22.72 -11.35 -32.35
N GLY A 347 22.63 -12.35 -31.45
CA GLY A 347 23.62 -12.58 -30.41
C GLY A 347 23.62 -11.50 -29.31
N GLY A 348 22.45 -10.90 -28.99
CA GLY A 348 22.31 -9.90 -27.97
C GLY A 348 22.79 -8.51 -28.39
N THR A 349 23.25 -8.33 -29.61
CA THR A 349 23.63 -7.03 -30.15
C THR A 349 22.72 -6.67 -31.30
N TYR A 350 22.08 -5.52 -31.19
CA TYR A 350 21.28 -4.96 -32.28
C TYR A 350 21.77 -3.55 -32.56
N ARG A 351 22.02 -3.24 -33.79
CA ARG A 351 22.38 -1.90 -34.23
C ARG A 351 21.17 -1.29 -34.92
N ASP A 352 20.38 -0.52 -34.18
CA ASP A 352 19.34 0.29 -34.77
C ASP A 352 19.99 1.55 -35.36
N GLU A 353 20.08 1.61 -36.69
CA GLU A 353 20.65 2.76 -37.39
C GLU A 353 19.82 4.05 -37.20
N SER A 354 18.56 3.91 -36.77
CA SER A 354 17.66 5.01 -36.46
C SER A 354 17.71 5.46 -34.98
N TRP A 355 18.63 4.90 -34.16
CA TRP A 355 18.73 5.14 -32.71
C TRP A 355 18.66 6.61 -32.29
N SER A 356 19.20 7.53 -33.09
CA SER A 356 19.18 8.96 -32.78
C SER A 356 17.80 9.57 -32.79
N SER A 357 16.84 9.00 -33.56
CA SER A 357 15.45 9.48 -33.62
C SER A 357 14.60 8.99 -32.46
N PHE A 358 15.01 7.91 -31.77
CA PHE A 358 14.30 7.36 -30.60
C PHE A 358 14.86 7.83 -29.27
N ARG A 359 16.05 8.45 -29.25
CA ARG A 359 16.67 8.91 -28.02
C ARG A 359 15.92 10.09 -27.43
N VAL A 360 15.16 9.86 -26.37
CA VAL A 360 14.38 10.90 -25.67
C VAL A 360 15.24 11.69 -24.71
N GLY A 361 16.21 11.06 -24.03
CA GLY A 361 17.12 11.70 -23.06
C GLY A 361 16.48 12.15 -21.75
N LYS A 362 15.23 11.71 -21.50
CA LYS A 362 14.43 11.98 -20.30
C LYS A 362 13.35 10.92 -20.15
N THR A 363 12.61 10.91 -19.04
CA THR A 363 11.41 10.07 -18.89
C THR A 363 10.36 10.41 -19.95
N THR A 364 9.45 9.49 -20.22
CA THR A 364 8.27 9.71 -21.05
C THR A 364 7.00 9.57 -20.21
N PRO A 365 5.87 10.15 -20.64
CA PRO A 365 4.58 9.84 -20.01
C PRO A 365 4.37 8.34 -19.93
N VAL A 366 3.83 7.86 -18.81
CA VAL A 366 3.55 6.44 -18.62
C VAL A 366 2.56 5.94 -19.67
N GLY A 367 2.76 4.71 -20.18
CA GLY A 367 1.92 4.15 -21.23
C GLY A 367 2.04 4.84 -22.59
N LYS A 368 3.07 5.65 -22.80
CA LYS A 368 3.33 6.30 -24.11
C LYS A 368 3.52 5.28 -25.23
N TYR A 369 4.19 4.20 -24.93
CA TYR A 369 4.45 3.12 -25.88
C TYR A 369 3.28 2.13 -25.88
N PRO A 370 2.71 1.77 -27.06
CA PRO A 370 1.50 0.95 -27.12
C PRO A 370 1.76 -0.56 -26.87
N TYR A 371 2.87 -0.90 -26.28
CA TYR A 371 3.32 -2.27 -26.02
C TYR A 371 3.08 -2.68 -24.57
N ALA A 372 1.81 -2.98 -24.23
CA ALA A 372 1.54 -3.67 -22.98
C ALA A 372 2.02 -5.13 -23.07
N ASN A 373 2.48 -5.70 -21.96
CA ASN A 373 2.76 -7.13 -21.90
C ASN A 373 1.48 -7.97 -21.81
N GLY A 374 1.60 -9.28 -21.75
CA GLY A 374 0.45 -10.19 -21.74
C GLY A 374 -0.49 -10.06 -20.54
N TYR A 375 -0.08 -9.38 -19.46
CA TYR A 375 -0.93 -9.02 -18.34
C TYR A 375 -1.53 -7.61 -18.46
N GLY A 376 -1.14 -6.82 -19.44
CA GLY A 376 -1.61 -5.46 -19.64
C GLY A 376 -0.82 -4.41 -18.89
N LEU A 377 0.43 -4.71 -18.46
CA LEU A 377 1.36 -3.78 -17.85
C LEU A 377 2.17 -3.04 -18.92
N TYR A 378 2.46 -1.77 -18.67
CA TYR A 378 3.23 -0.89 -19.53
C TYR A 378 4.55 -0.50 -18.87
N ASP A 379 5.50 -0.07 -19.68
CA ASP A 379 6.80 0.48 -19.26
C ASP A 379 7.63 -0.46 -18.35
N MET A 380 7.36 -1.78 -18.38
CA MET A 380 8.11 -2.78 -17.62
C MET A 380 9.57 -2.94 -18.13
N HIS A 381 9.90 -2.36 -19.29
CA HIS A 381 11.21 -2.34 -19.88
C HIS A 381 11.64 -0.89 -20.12
N GLY A 382 12.30 -0.30 -19.13
CA GLY A 382 12.84 1.06 -19.23
C GLY A 382 12.02 2.14 -18.54
N ASN A 383 12.12 3.36 -19.01
CA ASN A 383 11.61 4.61 -18.46
C ASN A 383 12.27 4.99 -17.13
N VAL A 384 12.08 4.22 -16.05
CA VAL A 384 12.74 4.39 -14.73
C VAL A 384 13.04 3.05 -14.08
N TYR A 385 13.98 3.03 -13.14
CA TYR A 385 14.15 1.93 -12.19
C TYR A 385 13.00 1.91 -11.18
N GLU A 386 12.61 0.72 -10.74
CA GLU A 386 11.50 0.52 -9.82
C GLU A 386 11.95 -0.21 -8.55
N TRP A 387 11.45 0.24 -7.40
CA TRP A 387 11.78 -0.35 -6.11
C TRP A 387 11.00 -1.64 -5.87
N CYS A 388 11.68 -2.66 -5.36
CA CYS A 388 11.09 -3.87 -4.81
C CYS A 388 11.12 -3.86 -3.28
N SER A 389 10.28 -4.69 -2.64
CA SER A 389 10.16 -4.74 -1.18
C SER A 389 11.30 -5.51 -0.50
N ASP A 390 11.88 -6.47 -1.18
CA ASP A 390 12.97 -7.32 -0.72
C ASP A 390 14.34 -6.67 -0.99
N HIS A 391 15.33 -7.13 -0.25
CA HIS A 391 16.69 -6.67 -0.42
C HIS A 391 17.41 -7.64 -1.37
N TRP A 392 18.11 -7.09 -2.34
CA TRP A 392 19.04 -7.88 -3.15
C TRP A 392 20.23 -8.32 -2.30
N ASN A 393 20.51 -9.61 -2.28
CA ASN A 393 21.56 -10.23 -1.45
C ASN A 393 22.64 -10.96 -2.26
N GLY A 394 22.65 -10.79 -3.58
CA GLY A 394 23.70 -11.26 -4.48
C GLY A 394 23.87 -12.78 -4.49
N ILE A 395 22.81 -13.53 -4.75
CA ILE A 395 22.85 -15.01 -4.82
C ILE A 395 23.51 -15.46 -6.10
#